data_2b85cde39958d4f3f1f8c4a71488de75
#
_entry.id   2b85cde39958d4f3f1f8c4a71488de75
#
_cell.length_a   1.000
_cell.length_b   1.000
_cell.length_c   1.000
_cell.angle_alpha   90.00
_cell.angle_beta   90.00
_cell.angle_gamma   90.00
#
_symmetry.space_group_name_H-M   'P 1'
#
loop_
_entity.id
_entity.type
_entity.pdbx_description
1 polymer ?
#
loop_
_entity_poly.entity_id
_entity_poly.type
_entity_poly.pdbx_seq_one_letter_code
_entity_poly.pdbx_strand_id
1 'polypeptide(L)' 'MTVAESKAREMISNLTLGELLDEWELTTTNNSPEISIVRGWLMDELEKRNPEAFEKWLDEDYPEDSDLKYYMTE' A
#
# COMPACT_ATOMS: atom_id res chain seq x y z
N MET A 1 16.81 -8.74 -6.67
CA MET A 1 16.25 -7.37 -6.56
C MET A 1 17.00 -6.43 -7.46
N THR A 2 16.28 -5.66 -8.27
CA THR A 2 16.91 -4.68 -9.16
C THR A 2 17.18 -3.38 -8.42
N VAL A 3 18.08 -2.55 -8.96
CA VAL A 3 18.37 -1.24 -8.38
C VAL A 3 17.11 -0.37 -8.38
N ALA A 4 16.30 -0.46 -9.44
CA ALA A 4 15.05 0.29 -9.56
C ALA A 4 14.04 -0.10 -8.47
N GLU A 5 13.93 -1.39 -8.17
CA GLU A 5 13.05 -1.86 -7.11
C GLU A 5 13.53 -1.39 -5.74
N SER A 6 14.83 -1.52 -5.46
CA SER A 6 15.41 -1.05 -4.19
C SER A 6 15.12 0.43 -3.97
N LYS A 7 15.29 1.24 -5.00
CA LYS A 7 15.06 2.67 -4.93
C LYS A 7 13.59 2.99 -4.69
N ALA A 8 12.70 2.30 -5.41
CA ALA A 8 11.27 2.48 -5.25
C ALA A 8 10.82 2.13 -3.83
N ARG A 9 11.28 1.01 -3.29
CA ARG A 9 10.94 0.58 -1.94
C ARG A 9 11.49 1.57 -0.89
N GLU A 10 12.69 2.11 -1.13
CA GLU A 10 13.27 3.12 -0.26
C GLU A 10 12.42 4.40 -0.24
N MET A 11 11.99 4.87 -1.39
CA MET A 11 11.12 6.04 -1.50
C MET A 11 9.80 5.82 -0.77
N ILE A 12 9.22 4.65 -0.95
CA ILE A 12 7.96 4.28 -0.28
C ILE A 12 8.15 4.27 1.24
N SER A 13 9.27 3.74 1.73
CA SER A 13 9.53 3.67 3.17
C SER A 13 9.71 5.05 3.81
N ASN A 14 10.02 6.07 3.01
CA ASN A 14 10.21 7.44 3.48
C ASN A 14 8.93 8.29 3.43
N LEU A 15 7.85 7.76 2.84
CA LEU A 15 6.58 8.47 2.78
C LEU A 15 5.93 8.51 4.17
N THR A 16 5.21 9.60 4.45
CA THR A 16 4.34 9.62 5.63
C THR A 16 3.19 8.64 5.41
N LEU A 17 2.50 8.26 6.47
CA LEU A 17 1.35 7.37 6.34
C LEU A 17 0.29 7.96 5.40
N GLY A 18 0.00 9.26 5.52
CA GLY A 18 -0.95 9.92 4.65
C GLY A 18 -0.55 9.86 3.19
N GLU A 19 0.72 10.14 2.89
CA GLU A 19 1.26 10.05 1.54
C GLU A 19 1.19 8.63 1.00
N LEU A 20 1.52 7.66 1.84
CA LEU A 20 1.49 6.25 1.46
C LEU A 20 0.07 5.80 1.11
N LEU A 21 -0.91 6.21 1.90
CA LEU A 21 -2.31 5.89 1.64
C LEU A 21 -2.84 6.58 0.38
N ASP A 22 -2.40 7.81 0.12
CA ASP A 22 -2.74 8.52 -1.11
C ASP A 22 -2.22 7.75 -2.34
N GLU A 23 -0.98 7.31 -2.31
CA GLU A 23 -0.40 6.53 -3.39
C GLU A 23 -1.14 5.20 -3.57
N TRP A 24 -1.50 4.56 -2.46
CA TRP A 24 -2.28 3.33 -2.49
C TRP A 24 -3.62 3.53 -3.21
N GLU A 25 -4.35 4.58 -2.86
CA GLU A 25 -5.65 4.87 -3.49
C GLU A 25 -5.51 5.22 -4.97
N LEU A 26 -4.41 5.86 -5.38
CA LEU A 26 -4.17 6.14 -6.79
C LEU A 26 -4.04 4.87 -7.62
N THR A 27 -3.53 3.78 -7.03
CA THR A 27 -3.40 2.51 -7.75
C THR A 27 -4.74 1.86 -8.06
N THR A 28 -5.80 2.25 -7.34
CA THR A 28 -7.14 1.69 -7.53
C THR A 28 -7.69 2.01 -8.93
N THR A 29 -7.39 3.19 -9.45
CA THR A 29 -7.91 3.65 -10.74
C THR A 29 -6.92 3.47 -11.89
N ASN A 30 -5.72 3.01 -11.60
CA ASN A 30 -4.67 2.84 -12.61
C ASN A 30 -4.63 1.38 -13.08
N ASN A 31 -4.77 1.16 -14.38
CA ASN A 31 -4.84 -0.17 -14.98
C ASN A 31 -3.57 -0.59 -15.72
N SER A 32 -2.45 0.14 -15.57
CA SER A 32 -1.22 -0.23 -16.26
C SER A 32 -0.64 -1.53 -15.68
N PRO A 33 0.05 -2.36 -16.49
CA PRO A 33 0.64 -3.62 -16.00
C PRO A 33 1.66 -3.42 -14.87
N GLU A 34 2.37 -2.32 -14.87
CA GLU A 34 3.37 -2.03 -13.85
C GLU A 34 2.75 -1.72 -12.49
N ILE A 35 1.49 -1.31 -12.46
CA ILE A 35 0.86 -0.90 -11.20
C ILE A 35 0.69 -2.08 -10.25
N SER A 36 0.50 -3.29 -10.76
CA SER A 36 0.36 -4.46 -9.90
C SER A 36 1.64 -4.72 -9.10
N ILE A 37 2.80 -4.42 -9.69
CA ILE A 37 4.09 -4.53 -9.00
C ILE A 37 4.20 -3.47 -7.91
N VAL A 38 3.84 -2.23 -8.24
CA VAL A 38 3.86 -1.12 -7.29
C VAL A 38 2.89 -1.37 -6.14
N ARG A 39 1.69 -1.89 -6.43
CA ARG A 39 0.73 -2.24 -5.39
C ARG A 39 1.31 -3.25 -4.40
N GLY A 40 2.06 -4.23 -4.90
CA GLY A 40 2.73 -5.20 -4.04
C GLY A 40 3.72 -4.53 -3.09
N TRP A 41 4.50 -3.58 -3.58
CA TRP A 41 5.45 -2.83 -2.75
C TRP A 41 4.74 -1.96 -1.71
N LEU A 42 3.64 -1.32 -2.11
CA LEU A 42 2.85 -0.50 -1.19
C LEU A 42 2.20 -1.37 -0.11
N MET A 43 1.68 -2.53 -0.48
CA MET A 43 1.08 -3.47 0.49
C MET A 43 2.11 -3.95 1.50
N ASP A 44 3.32 -4.26 1.05
CA ASP A 44 4.40 -4.69 1.95
C ASP A 44 4.70 -3.61 2.98
N GLU A 45 4.77 -2.36 2.56
CA GLU A 45 5.06 -1.26 3.47
C GLU A 45 3.89 -0.99 4.44
N LEU A 46 2.66 -1.03 3.94
CA LEU A 46 1.48 -0.85 4.78
C LEU A 46 1.37 -1.92 5.85
N GLU A 47 1.59 -3.18 5.48
CA GLU A 47 1.60 -4.29 6.43
C GLU A 47 2.70 -4.12 7.47
N LYS A 48 3.87 -3.69 7.04
CA LYS A 48 5.02 -3.48 7.93
C LYS A 48 4.73 -2.41 8.98
N ARG A 49 4.01 -1.35 8.59
CA ARG A 49 3.73 -0.24 9.49
C ARG A 49 2.67 -0.58 10.53
N ASN A 50 1.66 -1.35 10.14
CA ASN A 50 0.60 -1.76 11.05
C ASN A 50 0.01 -3.09 10.61
N PRO A 51 0.65 -4.21 10.99
CA PRO A 51 0.19 -5.53 10.56
C PRO A 51 -1.22 -5.88 11.04
N GLU A 52 -1.62 -5.42 12.23
CA GLU A 52 -2.95 -5.69 12.74
C GLU A 52 -4.04 -5.02 11.91
N ALA A 53 -3.83 -3.76 11.56
CA ALA A 53 -4.78 -3.01 10.74
C ALA A 53 -4.89 -3.62 9.36
N PHE A 54 -3.76 -4.00 8.78
CA PHE A 54 -3.71 -4.60 7.45
C PHE A 54 -4.45 -5.94 7.44
N GLU A 55 -4.25 -6.75 8.46
CA GLU A 55 -4.92 -8.04 8.59
C GLU A 55 -6.43 -7.88 8.74
N LYS A 56 -6.87 -6.91 9.55
CA LYS A 56 -8.29 -6.61 9.71
C LYS A 56 -8.94 -6.21 8.40
N TRP A 57 -8.23 -5.41 7.60
CA TRP A 57 -8.72 -5.01 6.29
C TRP A 57 -8.87 -6.24 5.38
N LEU A 58 -7.89 -7.14 5.37
CA LEU A 58 -7.94 -8.36 4.55
C LEU A 58 -9.07 -9.30 4.98
N ASP A 59 -9.48 -9.25 6.25
CA ASP A 59 -10.54 -10.11 6.77
C ASP A 59 -11.94 -9.63 6.42
N GLU A 60 -12.08 -8.45 5.82
CA GLU A 60 -13.38 -7.98 5.34
C GLU A 60 -13.89 -8.89 4.22
N ASP A 61 -15.21 -9.03 4.11
CA ASP A 61 -15.84 -9.85 3.08
C ASP A 61 -15.48 -9.37 1.67
N TYR A 62 -15.44 -8.08 1.46
CA TYR A 62 -15.09 -7.47 0.17
C TYR A 62 -14.21 -6.26 0.44
N PRO A 63 -12.91 -6.48 0.74
CA PRO A 63 -12.04 -5.37 1.09
C PRO A 63 -11.82 -4.43 -0.09
N GLU A 64 -12.08 -3.15 0.13
CA GLU A 64 -11.84 -2.11 -0.86
C GLU A 64 -10.57 -1.33 -0.48
N ASP A 65 -9.85 -0.84 -1.49
CA ASP A 65 -8.62 -0.09 -1.25
C ASP A 65 -8.84 1.12 -0.36
N SER A 66 -9.97 1.82 -0.55
CA SER A 66 -10.30 3.01 0.22
C SER A 66 -10.60 2.71 1.69
N ASP A 67 -10.97 1.49 2.01
CA ASP A 67 -11.29 1.11 3.39
C ASP A 67 -10.03 0.95 4.24
N LEU A 68 -8.91 0.64 3.62
CA LEU A 68 -7.66 0.40 4.34
C LEU A 68 -7.26 1.59 5.21
N LYS A 69 -7.49 2.80 4.75
CA LYS A 69 -7.11 4.00 5.51
C LYS A 69 -7.82 4.11 6.85
N TYR A 70 -9.06 3.60 6.94
CA TYR A 70 -9.82 3.64 8.18
C TYR A 70 -9.17 2.79 9.27
N TYR A 71 -8.60 1.66 8.88
CA TYR A 71 -7.90 0.79 9.82
C TYR A 71 -6.52 1.34 10.17
N MET A 72 -5.83 1.92 9.18
CA MET A 72 -4.46 2.38 9.35
C MET A 72 -4.35 3.67 10.14
N THR A 73 -5.42 4.47 10.17
CA THR A 73 -5.41 5.79 10.82
C THR A 73 -6.13 5.81 12.18
N GLU A 74 -6.63 4.69 12.65
CA GLU A 74 -7.26 4.58 13.97
C GLU A 74 -6.25 4.66 15.11
#